data_9521eb073d1d9d1a723b69619d8cc75b
#
_entry.id   9521eb073d1d9d1a723b69619d8cc75b
#
_cell.length_a   1.000
_cell.length_b   1.000
_cell.length_c   1.000
_cell.angle_alpha   90.00
_cell.angle_beta   90.00
_cell.angle_gamma   90.00
#
_symmetry.space_group_name_H-M   'P 1'
#
loop_
_entity.id
_entity.type
_entity.pdbx_description
1 polymer ?
#
loop_
_entity_poly.entity_id
_entity_poly.type
_entity_poly.pdbx_seq_one_letter_code
_entity_poly.pdbx_strand_id
1 'polypeptide(L)'
;EFGEPDLTVFVCDLSPDSMERIAEPLSAVADRSSSIRWFDHHQWDDDVAGAVRDHGVELVVGDSEAECTADVALRELEFDAPDHLVDLVAATRDHDLWIREDPRSDDLADYAYWTDAEEYVETVTAHGADLPEEAKALLEERRVRKQDMIDRAVRRADVVEVGEYRVGVTYGRCSQNEVAEALRERGADAAVVVKPAGSASIRGTETFQRCHEVAGRVNGGGHPKAAGCKPDIYDDMLDYAHHWTTQGAVTKRVILEAFREVVADDES
;
A
#
# COMPACT_ATOMS: atom_id res chain seq x y z
N GLU A 1 -18.14 -15.72 -5.19
CA GLU A 1 -18.53 -17.12 -5.41
C GLU A 1 -17.73 -17.65 -6.59
N PHE A 2 -16.69 -18.43 -6.32
CA PHE A 2 -15.94 -19.15 -7.35
C PHE A 2 -16.76 -20.37 -7.75
N GLY A 3 -17.48 -20.29 -8.83
CA GLY A 3 -18.55 -21.25 -9.17
C GLY A 3 -18.22 -22.28 -10.24
N GLU A 4 -17.04 -22.23 -10.89
CA GLU A 4 -16.71 -23.20 -11.95
C GLU A 4 -15.42 -23.95 -11.62
N PRO A 5 -15.39 -25.28 -11.73
CA PRO A 5 -14.17 -26.07 -11.72
C PRO A 5 -13.32 -25.74 -12.96
N ASP A 6 -12.00 -25.72 -12.85
CA ASP A 6 -11.00 -25.42 -13.87
C ASP A 6 -10.64 -23.93 -14.09
N LEU A 7 -10.80 -23.08 -13.07
CA LEU A 7 -10.33 -21.69 -13.13
C LEU A 7 -8.82 -21.61 -12.87
N THR A 8 -8.11 -20.79 -13.63
CA THR A 8 -6.80 -20.26 -13.25
C THR A 8 -7.01 -19.01 -12.41
N VAL A 9 -6.47 -19.01 -11.20
CA VAL A 9 -6.55 -17.88 -10.26
C VAL A 9 -5.23 -17.13 -10.27
N PHE A 10 -5.28 -15.80 -10.42
CA PHE A 10 -4.14 -14.92 -10.28
C PHE A 10 -4.29 -14.12 -8.99
N VAL A 11 -3.25 -14.13 -8.16
CA VAL A 11 -3.12 -13.26 -7.00
C VAL A 11 -1.96 -12.31 -7.29
N CYS A 12 -2.19 -11.02 -7.14
CA CYS A 12 -1.20 -10.01 -7.47
C CYS A 12 -1.10 -8.98 -6.35
N ASP A 13 0.14 -8.56 -6.03
CA ASP A 13 0.43 -7.45 -5.12
C ASP A 13 -0.13 -7.66 -3.71
N LEU A 14 0.07 -8.83 -3.17
CA LEU A 14 -0.40 -9.22 -1.86
C LEU A 14 0.64 -10.10 -1.16
N SER A 15 1.22 -9.62 -0.07
CA SER A 15 2.11 -10.39 0.81
C SER A 15 1.44 -10.58 2.19
N PRO A 16 1.10 -11.81 2.57
CA PRO A 16 0.52 -12.07 3.89
C PRO A 16 1.60 -12.12 4.96
N ASP A 17 1.32 -11.51 6.12
CA ASP A 17 2.23 -11.54 7.28
C ASP A 17 2.31 -12.92 7.94
N SER A 18 1.28 -13.77 7.76
CA SER A 18 1.22 -15.13 8.32
C SER A 18 0.21 -16.01 7.60
N MET A 19 0.40 -17.33 7.70
CA MET A 19 -0.56 -18.31 7.17
C MET A 19 -1.89 -18.38 7.93
N GLU A 20 -1.96 -17.91 9.18
CA GLU A 20 -3.16 -18.06 10.02
C GLU A 20 -4.43 -17.50 9.38
N ARG A 21 -4.30 -16.40 8.64
CA ARG A 21 -5.43 -15.70 7.99
C ARG A 21 -5.78 -16.23 6.62
N ILE A 22 -4.83 -16.87 5.93
CA ILE A 22 -4.99 -17.24 4.53
C ILE A 22 -5.04 -18.76 4.28
N ALA A 23 -4.61 -19.61 5.22
CA ALA A 23 -4.52 -21.05 4.99
C ALA A 23 -5.87 -21.67 4.61
N GLU A 24 -6.95 -21.37 5.34
CA GLU A 24 -8.29 -21.90 5.04
C GLU A 24 -8.86 -21.34 3.72
N PRO A 25 -8.87 -20.02 3.46
CA PRO A 25 -9.27 -19.47 2.17
C PRO A 25 -8.44 -20.00 1.00
N LEU A 26 -7.11 -20.12 1.17
CA LEU A 26 -6.21 -20.59 0.13
C LEU A 26 -6.49 -22.06 -0.22
N SER A 27 -6.67 -22.91 0.78
CA SER A 27 -7.08 -24.31 0.56
C SER A 27 -8.40 -24.40 -0.18
N ALA A 28 -9.39 -23.58 0.19
CA ALA A 28 -10.70 -23.57 -0.46
C ALA A 28 -10.64 -23.09 -1.92
N VAL A 29 -9.69 -22.21 -2.26
CA VAL A 29 -9.43 -21.79 -3.65
C VAL A 29 -8.69 -22.88 -4.40
N ALA A 30 -7.66 -23.50 -3.80
CA ALA A 30 -6.87 -24.56 -4.41
C ALA A 30 -7.74 -25.79 -4.78
N ASP A 31 -8.70 -26.17 -3.94
CA ASP A 31 -9.63 -27.27 -4.23
C ASP A 31 -10.57 -27.02 -5.42
N ARG A 32 -10.68 -25.78 -5.89
CA ARG A 32 -11.63 -25.37 -6.95
C ARG A 32 -10.98 -24.80 -8.19
N SER A 33 -9.67 -24.60 -8.18
CA SER A 33 -8.91 -24.05 -9.30
C SER A 33 -8.03 -25.10 -9.95
N SER A 34 -7.80 -24.99 -11.25
CA SER A 34 -6.83 -25.81 -11.98
C SER A 34 -5.40 -25.38 -11.69
N SER A 35 -5.20 -24.10 -11.40
CA SER A 35 -3.91 -23.51 -11.03
C SER A 35 -4.09 -22.20 -10.27
N ILE A 36 -3.13 -21.88 -9.40
CA ILE A 36 -3.02 -20.59 -8.73
C ILE A 36 -1.63 -20.06 -9.05
N ARG A 37 -1.57 -18.88 -9.64
CA ARG A 37 -0.33 -18.13 -9.88
C ARG A 37 -0.34 -16.88 -9.04
N TRP A 38 0.72 -16.67 -8.25
CA TRP A 38 0.84 -15.55 -7.32
C TRP A 38 2.07 -14.73 -7.67
N PHE A 39 1.86 -13.49 -8.11
CA PHE A 39 2.90 -12.56 -8.46
C PHE A 39 2.97 -11.45 -7.42
N ASP A 40 4.18 -11.20 -6.91
CA ASP A 40 4.40 -10.18 -5.91
C ASP A 40 5.84 -9.63 -5.98
N HIS A 41 6.12 -8.52 -5.33
CA HIS A 41 7.45 -7.94 -5.20
C HIS A 41 7.79 -7.56 -3.76
N HIS A 42 6.87 -7.73 -2.81
CA HIS A 42 7.11 -7.45 -1.41
C HIS A 42 8.14 -8.40 -0.79
N GLN A 43 8.63 -8.03 0.40
CA GLN A 43 9.45 -8.94 1.20
C GLN A 43 8.55 -10.02 1.80
N TRP A 44 8.89 -11.28 1.58
CA TRP A 44 8.19 -12.43 2.11
C TRP A 44 9.02 -13.10 3.20
N ASP A 45 8.34 -13.55 4.24
CA ASP A 45 8.92 -14.51 5.18
C ASP A 45 9.07 -15.87 4.49
N ASP A 46 10.24 -16.51 4.64
CA ASP A 46 10.55 -17.77 3.95
C ASP A 46 9.60 -18.91 4.34
N ASP A 47 9.17 -18.98 5.61
CA ASP A 47 8.26 -20.00 6.11
C ASP A 47 6.85 -19.77 5.53
N VAL A 48 6.41 -18.53 5.41
CA VAL A 48 5.12 -18.18 4.81
C VAL A 48 5.15 -18.47 3.30
N ALA A 49 6.21 -18.08 2.60
CA ALA A 49 6.37 -18.34 1.17
C ALA A 49 6.42 -19.86 0.89
N GLY A 50 7.12 -20.63 1.74
CA GLY A 50 7.16 -22.09 1.67
C GLY A 50 5.77 -22.70 1.86
N ALA A 51 5.05 -22.28 2.89
CA ALA A 51 3.71 -22.76 3.17
C ALA A 51 2.70 -22.45 2.05
N VAL A 52 2.79 -21.26 1.41
CA VAL A 52 1.96 -20.92 0.25
C VAL A 52 2.24 -21.86 -0.92
N ARG A 53 3.51 -22.18 -1.21
CA ARG A 53 3.90 -23.14 -2.27
C ARG A 53 3.42 -24.55 -1.98
N ASP A 54 3.40 -24.97 -0.72
CA ASP A 54 2.90 -26.28 -0.30
C ASP A 54 1.40 -26.49 -0.57
N HIS A 55 0.64 -25.38 -0.74
CA HIS A 55 -0.75 -25.41 -1.21
C HIS A 55 -0.88 -25.51 -2.74
N GLY A 56 0.21 -25.77 -3.48
CA GLY A 56 0.19 -25.91 -4.93
C GLY A 56 0.18 -24.57 -5.68
N VAL A 57 0.55 -23.49 -5.02
CA VAL A 57 0.62 -22.16 -5.61
C VAL A 57 1.96 -21.95 -6.33
N GLU A 58 1.91 -21.49 -7.57
CA GLU A 58 3.08 -20.98 -8.28
C GLU A 58 3.35 -19.54 -7.80
N LEU A 59 4.17 -19.42 -6.74
CA LEU A 59 4.55 -18.12 -6.17
C LEU A 59 5.84 -17.62 -6.78
N VAL A 60 5.78 -16.46 -7.45
CA VAL A 60 6.93 -15.73 -7.99
C VAL A 60 7.01 -14.38 -7.30
N VAL A 61 8.14 -14.13 -6.65
CA VAL A 61 8.44 -12.87 -5.96
C VAL A 61 9.57 -12.16 -6.69
N GLY A 62 9.34 -10.93 -7.10
CA GLY A 62 10.33 -10.07 -7.76
C GLY A 62 11.25 -9.36 -6.76
N ASP A 63 12.16 -8.56 -7.30
CA ASP A 63 13.05 -7.73 -6.52
C ASP A 63 12.32 -6.47 -6.02
N SER A 64 12.09 -6.39 -4.71
CA SER A 64 11.33 -5.31 -4.08
C SER A 64 11.94 -3.90 -4.24
N GLU A 65 13.20 -3.79 -4.69
CA GLU A 65 13.87 -2.51 -4.94
C GLU A 65 13.91 -2.14 -6.44
N ALA A 66 13.64 -3.08 -7.34
CA ALA A 66 13.80 -2.89 -8.79
C ALA A 66 12.54 -3.18 -9.61
N GLU A 67 11.61 -4.00 -9.11
CA GLU A 67 10.41 -4.45 -9.81
C GLU A 67 9.15 -4.12 -9.00
N CYS A 68 8.07 -3.76 -9.67
CA CYS A 68 6.71 -3.84 -9.10
C CYS A 68 6.04 -5.16 -9.50
N THR A 69 4.92 -5.49 -8.90
CA THR A 69 4.18 -6.73 -9.23
C THR A 69 3.78 -6.81 -10.71
N ALA A 70 3.53 -5.67 -11.37
CA ALA A 70 3.21 -5.65 -12.80
C ALA A 70 4.41 -6.08 -13.68
N ASP A 71 5.67 -5.77 -13.29
CA ASP A 71 6.87 -6.27 -13.97
C ASP A 71 6.97 -7.80 -13.85
N VAL A 72 6.72 -8.31 -12.64
CA VAL A 72 6.74 -9.76 -12.39
C VAL A 72 5.69 -10.46 -13.25
N ALA A 73 4.45 -9.94 -13.27
CA ALA A 73 3.37 -10.50 -14.07
C ALA A 73 3.69 -10.45 -15.57
N LEU A 74 4.22 -9.33 -16.08
CA LEU A 74 4.59 -9.19 -17.49
C LEU A 74 5.66 -10.20 -17.91
N ARG A 75 6.64 -10.46 -17.06
CA ARG A 75 7.72 -11.41 -17.33
C ARG A 75 7.25 -12.87 -17.29
N GLU A 76 6.38 -13.20 -16.33
CA GLU A 76 5.97 -14.57 -16.07
C GLU A 76 4.75 -15.02 -16.88
N LEU A 77 3.95 -14.08 -17.36
CA LEU A 77 2.86 -14.37 -18.29
C LEU A 77 3.45 -14.45 -19.71
N GLU A 78 3.60 -15.66 -20.24
CA GLU A 78 4.14 -15.92 -21.57
C GLU A 78 3.15 -15.45 -22.65
N PHE A 79 3.03 -14.13 -22.84
CA PHE A 79 2.24 -13.53 -23.92
C PHE A 79 2.99 -12.36 -24.55
N ASP A 80 2.72 -12.11 -25.82
CA ASP A 80 3.29 -10.99 -26.56
C ASP A 80 2.52 -9.71 -26.20
N ALA A 81 2.97 -9.04 -25.15
CA ALA A 81 2.30 -7.85 -24.65
C ALA A 81 2.44 -6.69 -25.65
N PRO A 82 1.35 -5.99 -26.00
CA PRO A 82 1.43 -4.79 -26.80
C PRO A 82 2.30 -3.70 -26.13
N ASP A 83 3.00 -2.91 -26.94
CA ASP A 83 3.94 -1.88 -26.46
C ASP A 83 3.31 -0.94 -25.41
N HIS A 84 2.05 -0.55 -25.59
CA HIS A 84 1.35 0.33 -24.67
C HIS A 84 1.12 -0.30 -23.27
N LEU A 85 1.01 -1.64 -23.17
CA LEU A 85 0.92 -2.33 -21.88
C LEU A 85 2.31 -2.47 -21.23
N VAL A 86 3.36 -2.66 -22.03
CA VAL A 86 4.76 -2.64 -21.51
C VAL A 86 5.07 -1.27 -20.94
N ASP A 87 4.67 -0.20 -21.62
CA ASP A 87 4.84 1.18 -21.16
C ASP A 87 3.99 1.47 -19.89
N LEU A 88 2.77 0.92 -19.81
CA LEU A 88 1.93 1.00 -18.61
C LEU A 88 2.62 0.35 -17.39
N VAL A 89 3.25 -0.81 -17.56
CA VAL A 89 4.03 -1.47 -16.48
C VAL A 89 5.16 -0.59 -16.01
N ALA A 90 5.90 0.05 -16.92
CA ALA A 90 6.99 0.95 -16.56
C ALA A 90 6.49 2.17 -15.76
N ALA A 91 5.37 2.78 -16.17
CA ALA A 91 4.76 3.88 -15.44
C ALA A 91 4.18 3.43 -14.08
N THR A 92 3.65 2.21 -13.99
CA THR A 92 3.19 1.62 -12.71
C THR A 92 4.34 1.45 -11.74
N ARG A 93 5.48 0.88 -12.19
CA ARG A 93 6.69 0.74 -11.39
C ARG A 93 7.23 2.08 -10.90
N ASP A 94 7.21 3.10 -11.75
CA ASP A 94 7.65 4.46 -11.40
C ASP A 94 6.88 5.02 -10.19
N HIS A 95 5.56 4.79 -10.14
CA HIS A 95 4.73 5.20 -9.01
C HIS A 95 4.94 4.31 -7.78
N ASP A 96 4.94 2.99 -7.98
CA ASP A 96 4.97 2.00 -6.91
C ASP A 96 6.27 2.04 -6.09
N LEU A 97 7.41 2.12 -6.78
CA LEU A 97 8.73 2.28 -6.18
C LEU A 97 9.07 3.73 -5.81
N TRP A 98 8.12 4.67 -6.02
CA TRP A 98 8.28 6.10 -5.73
C TRP A 98 9.48 6.74 -6.45
N ILE A 99 9.75 6.31 -7.69
CA ILE A 99 10.85 6.83 -8.53
C ILE A 99 10.54 8.25 -8.99
N ARG A 100 9.29 8.51 -9.46
CA ARG A 100 8.76 9.81 -9.86
C ARG A 100 9.51 10.49 -11.01
N GLU A 101 9.95 9.70 -11.96
CA GLU A 101 10.60 10.19 -13.19
C GLU A 101 9.60 10.28 -14.36
N ASP A 102 8.54 9.46 -14.36
CA ASP A 102 7.47 9.51 -15.36
C ASP A 102 6.25 10.31 -14.84
N PRO A 103 5.94 11.48 -15.41
CA PRO A 103 4.81 12.30 -14.94
C PRO A 103 3.44 11.61 -15.12
N ARG A 104 3.34 10.59 -15.96
CA ARG A 104 2.10 9.82 -16.17
C ARG A 104 1.80 8.88 -14.99
N SER A 105 2.81 8.52 -14.22
CA SER A 105 2.67 7.61 -13.09
C SER A 105 1.74 8.15 -11.99
N ASP A 106 1.87 9.44 -11.66
CA ASP A 106 0.99 10.12 -10.72
C ASP A 106 -0.44 10.29 -11.31
N ASP A 107 -0.56 10.54 -12.62
CA ASP A 107 -1.87 10.63 -13.29
C ASP A 107 -2.62 9.30 -13.26
N LEU A 108 -1.94 8.18 -13.50
CA LEU A 108 -2.52 6.83 -13.42
C LEU A 108 -3.02 6.51 -12.00
N ALA A 109 -2.21 6.80 -10.99
CA ALA A 109 -2.58 6.59 -9.59
C ALA A 109 -3.77 7.47 -9.17
N ASP A 110 -3.79 8.72 -9.59
CA ASP A 110 -4.91 9.63 -9.36
C ASP A 110 -6.18 9.16 -10.09
N TYR A 111 -6.05 8.67 -11.33
CA TYR A 111 -7.19 8.16 -12.08
C TYR A 111 -7.79 6.92 -11.42
N ALA A 112 -6.96 5.97 -10.98
CA ALA A 112 -7.40 4.81 -10.20
C ALA A 112 -8.12 5.20 -8.88
N TYR A 113 -7.72 6.30 -8.24
CA TYR A 113 -8.36 6.79 -7.02
C TYR A 113 -9.73 7.44 -7.27
N TRP A 114 -9.95 8.08 -8.43
CA TRP A 114 -11.15 8.85 -8.72
C TRP A 114 -12.19 8.11 -9.55
N THR A 115 -11.84 6.95 -10.12
CA THR A 115 -12.73 6.08 -10.90
C THR A 115 -13.00 4.77 -10.17
N ASP A 116 -13.87 3.95 -10.69
CA ASP A 116 -14.01 2.56 -10.25
C ASP A 116 -13.07 1.62 -11.02
N ALA A 117 -12.97 0.39 -10.54
CA ALA A 117 -12.03 -0.57 -11.11
C ALA A 117 -12.35 -0.96 -12.57
N GLU A 118 -13.62 -0.99 -12.95
CA GLU A 118 -14.06 -1.34 -14.29
C GLU A 118 -13.65 -0.26 -15.28
N GLU A 119 -13.98 1.00 -14.99
CA GLU A 119 -13.60 2.16 -15.80
C GLU A 119 -12.08 2.28 -15.91
N TYR A 120 -11.36 2.10 -14.80
CA TYR A 120 -9.89 2.14 -14.81
C TYR A 120 -9.30 1.09 -15.75
N VAL A 121 -9.69 -0.18 -15.59
CA VAL A 121 -9.17 -1.30 -16.39
C VAL A 121 -9.50 -1.12 -17.86
N GLU A 122 -10.74 -0.73 -18.22
CA GLU A 122 -11.11 -0.45 -19.61
C GLU A 122 -10.22 0.64 -20.22
N THR A 123 -10.01 1.73 -19.50
CA THR A 123 -9.22 2.86 -19.98
C THR A 123 -7.76 2.50 -20.18
N VAL A 124 -7.10 1.87 -19.19
CA VAL A 124 -5.67 1.55 -19.32
C VAL A 124 -5.41 0.40 -20.28
N THR A 125 -6.38 -0.51 -20.48
CA THR A 125 -6.29 -1.55 -21.50
C THR A 125 -6.31 -0.95 -22.91
N ALA A 126 -7.08 0.11 -23.13
CA ALA A 126 -7.20 0.75 -24.43
C ALA A 126 -6.06 1.76 -24.71
N HIS A 127 -5.56 2.45 -23.68
CA HIS A 127 -4.70 3.61 -23.83
C HIS A 127 -3.31 3.45 -23.18
N GLY A 128 -3.08 2.41 -22.36
CA GLY A 128 -1.83 2.26 -21.63
C GLY A 128 -1.64 3.37 -20.61
N ALA A 129 -0.41 3.85 -20.49
CA ALA A 129 -0.05 4.97 -19.60
C ALA A 129 -0.54 6.33 -20.11
N ASP A 130 -0.85 6.46 -21.40
CA ASP A 130 -1.29 7.72 -22.00
C ASP A 130 -2.81 7.89 -21.88
N LEU A 131 -3.27 8.31 -20.70
CA LEU A 131 -4.69 8.53 -20.44
C LEU A 131 -5.35 9.44 -21.50
N PRO A 132 -6.61 9.17 -21.91
CA PRO A 132 -7.34 10.00 -22.87
C PRO A 132 -7.65 11.39 -22.28
N GLU A 133 -7.97 12.33 -23.16
CA GLU A 133 -8.21 13.74 -22.79
C GLU A 133 -9.35 13.91 -21.79
N GLU A 134 -10.38 13.06 -21.85
CA GLU A 134 -11.49 13.04 -20.90
C GLU A 134 -11.02 12.68 -19.48
N ALA A 135 -10.13 11.68 -19.36
CA ALA A 135 -9.54 11.28 -18.09
C ALA A 135 -8.63 12.40 -17.54
N LYS A 136 -7.80 13.01 -18.39
CA LYS A 136 -6.95 14.14 -18.01
C LYS A 136 -7.80 15.34 -17.54
N ALA A 137 -8.90 15.66 -18.21
CA ALA A 137 -9.81 16.73 -17.79
C ALA A 137 -10.46 16.44 -16.42
N LEU A 138 -10.83 15.17 -16.14
CA LEU A 138 -11.29 14.76 -14.82
C LEU A 138 -10.22 14.99 -13.76
N LEU A 139 -8.97 14.60 -14.03
CA LEU A 139 -7.85 14.77 -13.10
C LEU A 139 -7.58 16.25 -12.81
N GLU A 140 -7.61 17.12 -13.80
CA GLU A 140 -7.47 18.56 -13.63
C GLU A 140 -8.51 19.13 -12.65
N GLU A 141 -9.78 18.73 -12.79
CA GLU A 141 -10.84 19.12 -11.84
C GLU A 141 -10.57 18.60 -10.42
N ARG A 142 -10.06 17.36 -10.30
CA ARG A 142 -9.85 16.69 -9.02
C ARG A 142 -8.58 17.11 -8.29
N ARG A 143 -7.57 17.59 -8.99
CA ARG A 143 -6.29 18.07 -8.41
C ARG A 143 -6.48 19.14 -7.34
N VAL A 144 -7.37 20.09 -7.57
CA VAL A 144 -7.68 21.14 -6.58
C VAL A 144 -8.18 20.53 -5.28
N ARG A 145 -9.07 19.54 -5.37
CA ARG A 145 -9.61 18.84 -4.20
C ARG A 145 -8.54 17.99 -3.52
N LYS A 146 -7.72 17.29 -4.27
CA LYS A 146 -6.60 16.48 -3.76
C LYS A 146 -5.65 17.37 -2.96
N GLN A 147 -5.22 18.51 -3.53
CA GLN A 147 -4.33 19.43 -2.87
C GLN A 147 -4.93 20.00 -1.57
N ASP A 148 -6.22 20.38 -1.55
CA ASP A 148 -6.88 20.83 -0.32
C ASP A 148 -6.88 19.75 0.78
N MET A 149 -7.05 18.46 0.41
CA MET A 149 -6.99 17.35 1.37
C MET A 149 -5.57 17.16 1.93
N ILE A 150 -4.54 17.24 1.09
CA ILE A 150 -3.13 17.14 1.49
C ILE A 150 -2.79 18.31 2.43
N ASP A 151 -3.04 19.53 2.02
CA ASP A 151 -2.77 20.74 2.80
C ASP A 151 -3.45 20.70 4.16
N ARG A 152 -4.67 20.20 4.22
CA ARG A 152 -5.42 20.04 5.47
C ARG A 152 -4.77 19.00 6.40
N ALA A 153 -4.35 17.87 5.87
CA ALA A 153 -3.65 16.85 6.63
C ALA A 153 -2.31 17.35 7.16
N VAL A 154 -1.55 18.05 6.33
CA VAL A 154 -0.24 18.63 6.70
C VAL A 154 -0.38 19.76 7.73
N ARG A 155 -1.42 20.59 7.65
CA ARG A 155 -1.71 21.62 8.68
C ARG A 155 -2.13 21.04 10.03
N ARG A 156 -2.72 19.86 10.05
CA ARG A 156 -3.18 19.15 11.26
C ARG A 156 -2.11 18.27 11.90
N ALA A 157 -0.97 18.14 11.24
CA ALA A 157 0.07 17.26 11.71
C ALA A 157 0.72 17.81 12.98
N ASP A 158 0.88 16.93 13.94
CA ASP A 158 1.73 17.13 15.12
C ASP A 158 3.08 16.47 14.84
N VAL A 159 4.17 17.08 15.31
CA VAL A 159 5.50 16.46 15.31
C VAL A 159 5.83 16.07 16.73
N VAL A 160 6.07 14.78 16.94
CA VAL A 160 6.35 14.18 18.25
C VAL A 160 7.79 13.64 18.24
N GLU A 161 8.55 13.97 19.28
CA GLU A 161 9.88 13.39 19.49
C GLU A 161 9.75 12.01 20.15
N VAL A 162 10.40 11.01 19.54
CA VAL A 162 10.46 9.64 20.04
C VAL A 162 11.92 9.18 20.01
N GLY A 163 12.59 9.18 21.18
CA GLY A 163 14.04 9.04 21.24
C GLY A 163 14.72 10.16 20.47
N GLU A 164 15.58 9.82 19.54
CA GLU A 164 16.26 10.78 18.65
C GLU A 164 15.45 11.16 17.40
N TYR A 165 14.32 10.48 17.15
CA TYR A 165 13.52 10.64 15.92
C TYR A 165 12.36 11.61 16.10
N ARG A 166 12.07 12.34 15.01
CA ARG A 166 10.93 13.23 14.88
C ARG A 166 9.83 12.54 14.04
N VAL A 167 8.70 12.24 14.66
CA VAL A 167 7.58 11.55 14.00
C VAL A 167 6.45 12.53 13.71
N GLY A 168 6.17 12.78 12.44
CA GLY A 168 5.03 13.58 12.00
C GLY A 168 3.77 12.74 12.01
N VAL A 169 2.74 13.12 12.78
CA VAL A 169 1.51 12.34 12.93
C VAL A 169 0.30 13.16 12.54
N THR A 170 -0.48 12.66 11.57
CA THR A 170 -1.66 13.37 11.08
C THR A 170 -2.86 12.45 10.90
N TYR A 171 -3.98 13.03 10.45
CA TYR A 171 -5.24 12.35 10.17
C TYR A 171 -5.90 12.93 8.92
N GLY A 172 -6.35 12.08 8.01
CA GLY A 172 -7.12 12.52 6.87
C GLY A 172 -7.38 11.43 5.82
N ARG A 173 -8.32 11.73 4.95
CA ARG A 173 -8.51 11.03 3.69
C ARG A 173 -7.73 11.78 2.62
N CYS A 174 -6.52 11.36 2.35
CA CYS A 174 -5.59 12.07 1.46
C CYS A 174 -4.59 11.10 0.84
N SER A 175 -3.83 11.55 -0.13
CA SER A 175 -2.66 10.84 -0.61
C SER A 175 -1.63 10.70 0.51
N GLN A 176 -1.38 9.46 0.93
CA GLN A 176 -0.55 9.17 2.10
C GLN A 176 0.91 9.45 1.81
N ASN A 177 1.35 9.12 0.59
CA ASN A 177 2.73 9.30 0.17
C ASN A 177 3.07 10.79 0.08
N GLU A 178 2.22 11.59 -0.56
CA GLU A 178 2.43 13.05 -0.69
C GLU A 178 2.37 13.77 0.66
N VAL A 179 1.44 13.38 1.54
CA VAL A 179 1.40 13.93 2.91
C VAL A 179 2.64 13.54 3.70
N ALA A 180 3.09 12.29 3.59
CA ALA A 180 4.31 11.85 4.25
C ALA A 180 5.55 12.57 3.71
N GLU A 181 5.63 12.77 2.39
CA GLU A 181 6.70 13.55 1.76
C GLU A 181 6.73 14.98 2.31
N ALA A 182 5.59 15.68 2.32
CA ALA A 182 5.50 17.03 2.87
C ALA A 182 5.86 17.13 4.36
N LEU A 183 5.62 16.08 5.16
CA LEU A 183 6.04 16.03 6.55
C LEU A 183 7.54 15.77 6.68
N ARG A 184 8.12 14.93 5.84
CA ARG A 184 9.57 14.68 5.78
C ARG A 184 10.34 15.92 5.35
N GLU A 185 9.85 16.66 4.36
CA GLU A 185 10.42 17.96 3.96
C GLU A 185 10.43 18.99 5.10
N ARG A 186 9.49 18.87 6.07
CA ARG A 186 9.46 19.67 7.32
C ARG A 186 10.36 19.10 8.41
N GLY A 187 11.16 18.09 8.10
CA GLY A 187 12.16 17.51 8.97
C GLY A 187 11.64 16.39 9.88
N ALA A 188 10.59 15.69 9.51
CA ALA A 188 10.20 14.46 10.17
C ALA A 188 11.05 13.28 9.64
N ASP A 189 11.54 12.42 10.53
CA ASP A 189 12.25 11.18 10.19
C ASP A 189 11.29 10.07 9.80
N ALA A 190 10.07 10.12 10.33
CA ALA A 190 8.97 9.26 9.94
C ALA A 190 7.64 10.02 9.93
N ALA A 191 6.69 9.58 9.12
CA ALA A 191 5.35 10.14 9.04
C ALA A 191 4.29 9.06 9.22
N VAL A 192 3.26 9.36 10.01
CA VAL A 192 2.08 8.52 10.28
C VAL A 192 0.83 9.22 9.78
N VAL A 193 0.13 8.63 8.83
CA VAL A 193 -1.12 9.15 8.30
C VAL A 193 -2.25 8.20 8.71
N VAL A 194 -3.03 8.60 9.71
CA VAL A 194 -4.20 7.86 10.20
C VAL A 194 -5.41 8.16 9.32
N LYS A 195 -6.11 7.10 8.87
CA LYS A 195 -7.26 7.18 7.96
C LYS A 195 -8.59 7.09 8.69
N PRO A 196 -9.67 7.62 8.11
CA PRO A 196 -11.02 7.47 8.67
C PRO A 196 -11.48 6.02 8.87
N ALA A 197 -10.95 5.07 8.08
CA ALA A 197 -11.24 3.64 8.22
C ALA A 197 -10.51 2.96 9.39
N GLY A 198 -9.75 3.73 10.19
CA GLY A 198 -9.01 3.23 11.36
C GLY A 198 -7.62 2.70 11.05
N SER A 199 -7.29 2.45 9.78
CA SER A 199 -5.94 2.08 9.37
C SER A 199 -5.01 3.28 9.35
N ALA A 200 -3.70 3.02 9.38
CA ALA A 200 -2.69 4.04 9.24
C ALA A 200 -1.59 3.59 8.27
N SER A 201 -0.97 4.56 7.62
CA SER A 201 0.24 4.36 6.84
C SER A 201 1.43 4.99 7.56
N ILE A 202 2.56 4.30 7.54
CA ILE A 202 3.82 4.74 8.13
C ILE A 202 4.83 4.86 6.99
N ARG A 203 5.51 5.98 6.92
CA ARG A 203 6.55 6.24 5.91
C ARG A 203 7.79 6.78 6.61
N GLY A 204 8.91 6.12 6.41
CA GLY A 204 10.21 6.50 6.96
C GLY A 204 11.10 7.23 5.95
N THR A 205 12.27 7.63 6.43
CA THR A 205 13.38 8.19 5.65
C THR A 205 14.57 7.24 5.71
N GLU A 206 15.70 7.64 5.13
CA GLU A 206 16.98 6.93 5.33
C GLU A 206 17.40 6.89 6.81
N THR A 207 16.96 7.85 7.61
CA THR A 207 17.25 7.91 9.05
C THR A 207 16.41 6.92 9.86
N PHE A 208 15.14 6.67 9.42
CA PHE A 208 14.24 5.72 10.10
C PHE A 208 13.75 4.65 9.13
N GLN A 209 14.33 3.45 9.18
CA GLN A 209 14.03 2.32 8.31
C GLN A 209 13.39 1.14 9.07
N ARG A 210 12.56 1.42 10.07
CA ARG A 210 11.92 0.42 10.93
C ARG A 210 10.39 0.51 10.91
N CYS A 211 9.81 1.04 9.81
CA CYS A 211 8.36 1.20 9.70
C CYS A 211 7.61 -0.13 9.83
N HIS A 212 8.15 -1.21 9.27
CA HIS A 212 7.56 -2.56 9.34
C HIS A 212 7.54 -3.12 10.78
N GLU A 213 8.58 -2.83 11.58
CA GLU A 213 8.63 -3.25 12.98
C GLU A 213 7.56 -2.52 13.82
N VAL A 214 7.42 -1.20 13.61
CA VAL A 214 6.35 -0.42 14.25
C VAL A 214 4.97 -0.93 13.84
N ALA A 215 4.75 -1.16 12.54
CA ALA A 215 3.50 -1.70 12.03
C ALA A 215 3.20 -3.09 12.62
N GLY A 216 4.20 -3.96 12.72
CA GLY A 216 4.08 -5.30 13.30
C GLY A 216 3.62 -5.29 14.76
N ARG A 217 3.96 -4.24 15.55
CA ARG A 217 3.47 -4.07 16.93
C ARG A 217 1.98 -3.70 17.01
N VAL A 218 1.40 -3.24 15.89
CA VAL A 218 0.02 -2.73 15.83
C VAL A 218 -0.82 -3.37 14.73
N ASN A 219 -0.69 -4.68 14.59
CA ASN A 219 -1.47 -5.47 13.63
C ASN A 219 -1.29 -4.98 12.18
N GLY A 220 -0.04 -4.96 11.74
CA GLY A 220 0.36 -4.55 10.39
C GLY A 220 1.72 -5.09 9.99
N GLY A 221 2.23 -4.61 8.86
CA GLY A 221 3.49 -5.02 8.29
C GLY A 221 3.88 -4.11 7.12
N GLY A 222 4.87 -4.51 6.35
CA GLY A 222 5.34 -3.80 5.16
C GLY A 222 6.86 -3.78 5.06
N HIS A 223 7.36 -2.75 4.37
CA HIS A 223 8.79 -2.54 4.13
C HIS A 223 9.45 -1.66 5.22
N PRO A 224 10.79 -1.66 5.30
CA PRO A 224 11.52 -0.81 6.24
C PRO A 224 11.14 0.67 6.21
N LYS A 225 10.87 1.23 5.03
CA LYS A 225 10.50 2.65 4.85
C LYS A 225 9.01 2.89 4.58
N ALA A 226 8.22 1.85 4.34
CA ALA A 226 6.81 1.96 3.98
C ALA A 226 6.01 0.80 4.57
N ALA A 227 5.16 1.08 5.53
CA ALA A 227 4.35 0.08 6.21
C ALA A 227 2.92 0.56 6.43
N GLY A 228 2.03 -0.39 6.70
CA GLY A 228 0.65 -0.13 7.04
C GLY A 228 0.21 -0.92 8.25
N CYS A 229 -0.71 -0.37 9.04
CA CYS A 229 -1.26 -1.06 10.21
C CYS A 229 -2.71 -0.66 10.45
N LYS A 230 -3.41 -1.49 11.20
CA LYS A 230 -4.73 -1.17 11.73
C LYS A 230 -4.82 -1.71 13.15
N PRO A 231 -4.69 -0.85 14.19
CA PRO A 231 -4.86 -1.28 15.56
C PRO A 231 -6.21 -1.94 15.79
N ASP A 232 -6.22 -3.02 16.56
CA ASP A 232 -7.42 -3.78 16.93
C ASP A 232 -8.11 -3.10 18.14
N ILE A 233 -8.74 -1.95 17.87
CA ILE A 233 -9.36 -1.08 18.87
C ILE A 233 -10.77 -0.62 18.48
N TYR A 234 -11.35 -1.25 17.48
CA TYR A 234 -12.66 -0.91 16.92
C TYR A 234 -13.60 -2.10 17.04
N ASP A 235 -14.46 -2.10 18.05
CA ASP A 235 -15.43 -3.17 18.29
C ASP A 235 -16.79 -2.88 17.62
N ASP A 236 -17.17 -1.60 17.52
CA ASP A 236 -18.46 -1.21 16.97
C ASP A 236 -18.46 0.17 16.27
N MET A 237 -19.63 0.62 15.85
CA MET A 237 -19.83 1.91 15.18
C MET A 237 -19.56 3.12 16.09
N LEU A 238 -19.64 2.97 17.41
CA LEU A 238 -19.37 4.07 18.35
C LEU A 238 -17.87 4.34 18.41
N ASP A 239 -17.04 3.31 18.32
CA ASP A 239 -15.58 3.45 18.25
C ASP A 239 -15.18 4.20 16.98
N TYR A 240 -15.78 3.89 15.83
CA TYR A 240 -15.56 4.67 14.62
C TYR A 240 -16.07 6.11 14.73
N ALA A 241 -17.22 6.36 15.35
CA ALA A 241 -17.72 7.71 15.59
C ALA A 241 -16.75 8.50 16.50
N HIS A 242 -16.20 7.87 17.54
CA HIS A 242 -15.18 8.47 18.40
C HIS A 242 -13.89 8.74 17.61
N HIS A 243 -13.42 7.77 16.81
CA HIS A 243 -12.27 7.92 15.94
C HIS A 243 -12.38 9.13 14.99
N TRP A 244 -13.53 9.30 14.35
CA TRP A 244 -13.77 10.43 13.44
C TRP A 244 -13.80 11.77 14.19
N THR A 245 -14.50 11.84 15.32
CA THR A 245 -14.64 13.08 16.11
C THR A 245 -13.33 13.52 16.74
N THR A 246 -12.48 12.56 17.12
CA THR A 246 -11.16 12.83 17.74
C THR A 246 -10.00 12.83 16.75
N GLN A 247 -10.29 12.70 15.43
CA GLN A 247 -9.28 12.63 14.38
C GLN A 247 -8.21 11.55 14.65
N GLY A 248 -8.68 10.37 15.08
CA GLY A 248 -7.82 9.21 15.30
C GLY A 248 -6.90 9.33 16.53
N ALA A 249 -7.28 10.08 17.54
CA ALA A 249 -6.41 10.33 18.71
C ALA A 249 -5.95 9.06 19.41
N VAL A 250 -6.81 8.03 19.53
CA VAL A 250 -6.44 6.75 20.14
C VAL A 250 -5.48 5.99 19.23
N THR A 251 -5.78 5.90 17.93
CA THR A 251 -4.92 5.25 16.93
C THR A 251 -3.52 5.88 16.88
N LYS A 252 -3.45 7.21 16.84
CA LYS A 252 -2.18 7.95 16.89
C LYS A 252 -1.35 7.59 18.12
N ARG A 253 -1.98 7.54 19.29
CA ARG A 253 -1.31 7.21 20.55
C ARG A 253 -0.79 5.77 20.58
N VAL A 254 -1.58 4.81 20.11
CA VAL A 254 -1.19 3.39 20.03
C VAL A 254 0.02 3.22 19.09
N ILE A 255 0.00 3.88 17.94
CA ILE A 255 1.12 3.82 17.00
C ILE A 255 2.38 4.52 17.57
N LEU A 256 2.22 5.68 18.21
CA LEU A 256 3.35 6.36 18.84
C LEU A 256 3.96 5.55 20.01
N GLU A 257 3.16 4.75 20.73
CA GLU A 257 3.68 3.83 21.72
C GLU A 257 4.51 2.72 21.08
N ALA A 258 4.03 2.14 19.98
CA ALA A 258 4.80 1.17 19.19
C ALA A 258 6.13 1.74 18.67
N PHE A 259 6.16 3.01 18.27
CA PHE A 259 7.42 3.69 17.94
C PHE A 259 8.38 3.75 19.15
N ARG A 260 7.88 4.08 20.34
CA ARG A 260 8.72 4.14 21.56
C ARG A 260 9.30 2.78 21.92
N GLU A 261 8.49 1.71 21.82
CA GLU A 261 8.94 0.35 22.05
C GLU A 261 10.04 -0.05 21.07
N VAL A 262 9.82 0.17 19.76
CA VAL A 262 10.79 -0.16 18.71
C VAL A 262 12.10 0.62 18.90
N VAL A 263 12.05 1.91 19.24
CA VAL A 263 13.24 2.72 19.49
C VAL A 263 13.96 2.28 20.76
N ALA A 264 13.25 1.92 21.84
CA ALA A 264 13.85 1.47 23.08
C ALA A 264 14.57 0.11 22.97
N ASP A 265 14.16 -0.76 22.05
CA ASP A 265 14.82 -2.04 21.79
C ASP A 265 16.28 -1.86 21.28
N ASP A 266 16.63 -0.70 20.71
CA ASP A 266 18.00 -0.38 20.26
C ASP A 266 18.93 -0.01 21.42
N GLU A 267 18.38 0.41 22.56
CA GLU A 267 19.16 0.82 23.72
C GLU A 267 19.47 -0.33 24.70
N SER A 268 18.96 -1.55 24.39
CA SER A 268 19.07 -2.75 25.22
C SER A 268 20.10 -3.73 24.70
#